data_7dc05c8f9dcecdedf68f1a983b7be967
#
_entry.id   7dc05c8f9dcecdedf68f1a983b7be967
#
_cell.length_a   1.000
_cell.length_b   1.000
_cell.length_c   1.000
_cell.angle_alpha   90.00
_cell.angle_beta   90.00
_cell.angle_gamma   90.00
#
_symmetry.space_group_name_H-M   'P 1'
#
loop_
_entity.id
_entity.type
_entity.pdbx_description
1 polymer ?
#
loop_
_entity_poly.entity_id
_entity_poly.type
_entity_poly.pdbx_seq_one_letter_code
_entity_poly.pdbx_strand_id
1 'polypeptide(L)'
;MSQFHESVVAVRVDSSEQIGSGHLMRCLTLAERMREKGKKVHFICRALPGNLAALVKQREFSLHLLPYEGEDASLTGYAAWLAVPMEVDAAETREVLQRIAPVECLVVDHYGLDCGWEQRLRPLVKEIFVIDDLANRSHDCDILLDQNFYRDREKRYIGLVPKACRLFLGPQHALLRQEFYQAQANLRQRDGKLRRILVFYGGSDQTGETEKAITGLLKLHLPAVHVDVIAGGSNARSETIRALCEKNKGFQYHFQVTNIAELMALADLSLGAGGTTTWERCFLGLPAIVTAIADNQLEICQDCAEAGLIHYLGKWDEVSAEDIAREVASLLQPQKLQEFQKACWVTNAKISEIP
;
A
#
# COMPACT_ATOMS: atom_id res chain seq x y z
N MET A 1 21.48 -18.95 -33.48
CA MET A 1 21.48 -18.30 -32.15
C MET A 1 20.23 -17.45 -32.10
N SER A 2 19.16 -17.93 -31.44
CA SER A 2 17.95 -17.12 -31.21
C SER A 2 18.35 -16.00 -30.24
N GLN A 3 18.31 -14.76 -30.71
CA GLN A 3 18.34 -13.61 -29.82
C GLN A 3 17.13 -13.74 -28.92
N PHE A 4 17.34 -14.08 -27.65
CA PHE A 4 16.35 -13.89 -26.61
C PHE A 4 16.14 -12.36 -26.50
N HIS A 5 15.12 -11.84 -27.14
CA HIS A 5 14.69 -10.48 -26.89
C HIS A 5 14.23 -10.43 -25.42
N GLU A 6 15.00 -9.75 -24.58
CA GLU A 6 14.57 -9.46 -23.20
C GLU A 6 13.19 -8.79 -23.27
N SER A 7 12.22 -9.41 -22.66
CA SER A 7 10.86 -8.86 -22.59
C SER A 7 10.85 -7.61 -21.70
N VAL A 8 10.49 -6.47 -22.30
CA VAL A 8 10.50 -5.16 -21.63
C VAL A 8 9.13 -4.87 -21.03
N VAL A 9 9.12 -4.46 -19.77
CA VAL A 9 7.95 -3.97 -19.05
C VAL A 9 8.18 -2.51 -18.66
N ALA A 10 7.18 -1.66 -18.92
CA ALA A 10 7.14 -0.30 -18.45
C ALA A 10 6.14 -0.18 -17.28
N VAL A 11 6.46 0.61 -16.25
CA VAL A 11 5.61 0.85 -15.09
C VAL A 11 5.39 2.35 -14.94
N ARG A 12 4.18 2.84 -15.19
CA ARG A 12 3.78 4.23 -14.93
C ARG A 12 3.19 4.33 -13.53
N VAL A 13 3.91 4.97 -12.64
CA VAL A 13 3.52 5.15 -11.22
C VAL A 13 4.15 6.40 -10.66
N ASP A 14 3.46 7.08 -9.76
CA ASP A 14 3.97 8.24 -9.03
C ASP A 14 3.97 8.03 -7.52
N SER A 15 4.74 8.85 -6.85
CA SER A 15 4.74 9.06 -5.41
C SER A 15 5.00 10.53 -5.12
N SER A 16 4.42 11.07 -4.07
CA SER A 16 4.64 12.43 -3.58
C SER A 16 4.23 12.51 -2.12
N GLU A 17 4.35 13.68 -1.50
CA GLU A 17 3.79 13.91 -0.17
C GLU A 17 2.27 13.66 -0.14
N GLN A 18 1.55 14.02 -1.20
CA GLN A 18 0.11 13.85 -1.32
C GLN A 18 -0.28 12.39 -1.68
N ILE A 19 0.39 11.79 -2.66
CA ILE A 19 0.10 10.43 -3.15
C ILE A 19 0.51 9.37 -2.11
N GLY A 20 1.56 9.65 -1.35
CA GLY A 20 2.18 8.70 -0.45
C GLY A 20 3.09 7.70 -1.18
N SER A 21 3.49 6.65 -0.45
CA SER A 21 4.43 5.63 -0.93
C SER A 21 3.77 4.36 -1.46
N GLY A 22 2.49 4.15 -1.18
CA GLY A 22 1.81 2.86 -1.38
C GLY A 22 1.84 2.34 -2.81
N HIS A 23 1.54 3.20 -3.79
CA HIS A 23 1.56 2.87 -5.22
C HIS A 23 2.96 2.44 -5.67
N LEU A 24 3.98 3.26 -5.38
CA LEU A 24 5.36 2.94 -5.75
C LEU A 24 5.84 1.64 -5.11
N MET A 25 5.52 1.41 -3.82
CA MET A 25 5.95 0.20 -3.11
C MET A 25 5.33 -1.07 -3.68
N ARG A 26 4.03 -1.06 -4.04
CA ARG A 26 3.39 -2.23 -4.66
C ARG A 26 3.91 -2.46 -6.08
N CYS A 27 4.19 -1.40 -6.83
CA CYS A 27 4.81 -1.51 -8.16
C CYS A 27 6.26 -2.05 -8.09
N LEU A 28 7.06 -1.64 -7.10
CA LEU A 28 8.39 -2.19 -6.87
C LEU A 28 8.34 -3.69 -6.56
N THR A 29 7.37 -4.11 -5.74
CA THR A 29 7.16 -5.54 -5.43
C THR A 29 6.79 -6.35 -6.69
N LEU A 30 5.91 -5.82 -7.53
CA LEU A 30 5.56 -6.44 -8.81
C LEU A 30 6.77 -6.51 -9.75
N ALA A 31 7.53 -5.42 -9.84
CA ALA A 31 8.73 -5.32 -10.67
C ALA A 31 9.82 -6.34 -10.25
N GLU A 32 10.02 -6.55 -8.96
CA GLU A 32 10.94 -7.57 -8.44
C GLU A 32 10.55 -8.97 -8.92
N ARG A 33 9.26 -9.33 -8.83
CA ARG A 33 8.74 -10.62 -9.35
C ARG A 33 8.89 -10.75 -10.87
N MET A 34 8.66 -9.66 -11.61
CA MET A 34 8.84 -9.65 -13.06
C MET A 34 10.32 -9.81 -13.43
N ARG A 35 11.24 -9.18 -12.69
CA ARG A 35 12.69 -9.35 -12.86
C ARG A 35 13.14 -10.78 -12.58
N GLU A 36 12.61 -11.44 -11.54
CA GLU A 36 12.86 -12.84 -11.24
C GLU A 36 12.40 -13.77 -12.39
N LYS A 37 11.36 -13.39 -13.14
CA LYS A 37 10.90 -14.05 -14.37
C LYS A 37 11.72 -13.64 -15.63
N GLY A 38 12.82 -12.91 -15.47
CA GLY A 38 13.70 -12.49 -16.58
C GLY A 38 13.20 -11.29 -17.38
N LYS A 39 12.25 -10.50 -16.85
CA LYS A 39 11.77 -9.29 -17.52
C LYS A 39 12.67 -8.10 -17.18
N LYS A 40 12.89 -7.23 -18.16
CA LYS A 40 13.55 -5.94 -17.96
C LYS A 40 12.52 -4.87 -17.65
N VAL A 41 12.58 -4.29 -16.45
CA VAL A 41 11.56 -3.36 -15.97
C VAL A 41 12.07 -1.91 -15.98
N HIS A 42 11.28 -1.02 -16.55
CA HIS A 42 11.52 0.42 -16.64
C HIS A 42 10.40 1.16 -15.91
N PHE A 43 10.75 1.99 -14.93
CA PHE A 43 9.82 2.86 -14.24
C PHE A 43 9.73 4.22 -14.95
N ILE A 44 8.53 4.75 -15.02
CA ILE A 44 8.20 6.08 -15.54
C ILE A 44 7.46 6.81 -14.42
N CYS A 45 8.13 7.79 -13.81
CA CYS A 45 7.61 8.54 -12.67
C CYS A 45 7.73 10.03 -12.96
N ARG A 46 6.77 10.84 -12.49
CA ARG A 46 6.90 12.30 -12.53
C ARG A 46 7.76 12.79 -11.35
N ALA A 47 8.55 13.82 -11.57
CA ALA A 47 9.46 14.39 -10.58
C ALA A 47 8.71 15.27 -9.55
N LEU A 48 7.60 14.76 -9.00
CA LEU A 48 6.76 15.48 -8.02
C LEU A 48 7.53 15.81 -6.73
N PRO A 49 7.16 16.88 -6.01
CA PRO A 49 7.73 17.19 -4.69
C PRO A 49 7.55 16.00 -3.71
N GLY A 50 8.61 15.67 -2.96
CA GLY A 50 8.59 14.56 -2.01
C GLY A 50 8.49 13.17 -2.63
N ASN A 51 8.75 13.02 -3.96
CA ASN A 51 8.72 11.73 -4.61
C ASN A 51 9.80 10.78 -4.07
N LEU A 52 9.53 9.49 -4.17
CA LEU A 52 10.41 8.42 -3.72
C LEU A 52 11.09 7.69 -4.88
N ALA A 53 11.20 8.32 -6.06
CA ALA A 53 11.80 7.72 -7.26
C ALA A 53 13.26 7.26 -7.06
N ALA A 54 13.97 7.80 -6.08
CA ALA A 54 15.30 7.33 -5.68
C ALA A 54 15.30 5.86 -5.25
N LEU A 55 14.21 5.34 -4.68
CA LEU A 55 14.07 3.93 -4.30
C LEU A 55 14.10 3.00 -5.52
N VAL A 56 13.59 3.46 -6.67
CA VAL A 56 13.63 2.71 -7.93
C VAL A 56 15.09 2.44 -8.33
N LYS A 57 15.93 3.47 -8.25
CA LYS A 57 17.38 3.36 -8.54
C LYS A 57 18.10 2.49 -7.51
N GLN A 58 17.76 2.63 -6.22
CA GLN A 58 18.33 1.80 -5.15
C GLN A 58 18.01 0.31 -5.31
N ARG A 59 16.86 -0.01 -5.94
CA ARG A 59 16.47 -1.38 -6.30
C ARG A 59 16.99 -1.81 -7.68
N GLU A 60 17.90 -1.01 -8.29
CA GLU A 60 18.56 -1.28 -9.56
C GLU A 60 17.59 -1.42 -10.76
N PHE A 61 16.46 -0.71 -10.73
CA PHE A 61 15.57 -0.58 -11.87
C PHE A 61 15.90 0.65 -12.71
N SER A 62 15.63 0.56 -14.02
CA SER A 62 15.70 1.72 -14.92
C SER A 62 14.61 2.73 -14.56
N LEU A 63 14.98 4.01 -14.45
CA LEU A 63 14.07 5.09 -14.08
C LEU A 63 14.07 6.19 -15.15
N HIS A 64 12.90 6.57 -15.61
CA HIS A 64 12.62 7.70 -16.49
C HIS A 64 11.79 8.71 -15.72
N LEU A 65 12.31 9.89 -15.50
CA LEU A 65 11.60 10.96 -14.81
C LEU A 65 10.92 11.86 -15.86
N LEU A 66 9.60 11.99 -15.74
CA LEU A 66 8.80 12.99 -16.44
C LEU A 66 8.99 14.35 -15.75
N PRO A 67 9.00 15.47 -16.50
CA PRO A 67 9.23 16.79 -15.93
C PRO A 67 8.12 17.20 -14.96
N TYR A 68 8.46 18.05 -14.00
CA TYR A 68 7.53 18.75 -13.12
C TYR A 68 7.82 20.23 -13.17
N GLU A 69 6.88 21.00 -13.69
CA GLU A 69 7.01 22.46 -13.87
C GLU A 69 6.09 23.24 -12.92
N GLY A 70 5.48 22.55 -11.96
CA GLY A 70 4.50 23.09 -11.03
C GLY A 70 3.15 22.41 -11.17
N GLU A 71 2.22 22.76 -10.29
CA GLU A 71 0.86 22.20 -10.30
C GLU A 71 -0.04 22.99 -11.28
N ASP A 72 -0.82 22.28 -12.07
CA ASP A 72 -1.88 22.89 -12.87
C ASP A 72 -3.12 23.09 -11.98
N ALA A 73 -3.36 24.36 -11.62
CA ALA A 73 -4.47 24.76 -10.74
C ALA A 73 -5.87 24.46 -11.32
N SER A 74 -5.99 24.12 -12.60
CA SER A 74 -7.24 23.72 -13.23
C SER A 74 -7.64 22.27 -12.92
N LEU A 75 -6.67 21.44 -12.48
CA LEU A 75 -6.90 20.04 -12.16
C LEU A 75 -7.43 19.88 -10.75
N THR A 76 -8.40 18.97 -10.57
CA THR A 76 -9.04 18.69 -9.28
C THR A 76 -9.09 17.20 -8.98
N GLY A 77 -9.25 16.84 -7.71
CA GLY A 77 -9.30 15.43 -7.29
C GLY A 77 -8.06 14.67 -7.67
N TYR A 78 -8.20 13.41 -8.12
CA TYR A 78 -7.06 12.58 -8.50
C TYR A 78 -6.34 13.02 -9.80
N ALA A 79 -7.00 13.82 -10.66
CA ALA A 79 -6.33 14.40 -11.83
C ALA A 79 -5.21 15.37 -11.42
N ALA A 80 -5.37 16.09 -10.30
CA ALA A 80 -4.35 16.98 -9.76
C ALA A 80 -3.04 16.25 -9.39
N TRP A 81 -3.10 14.95 -9.13
CA TRP A 81 -1.91 14.14 -8.82
C TRP A 81 -0.94 14.03 -10.00
N LEU A 82 -1.43 14.22 -11.24
CA LEU A 82 -0.58 14.24 -12.43
C LEU A 82 0.25 15.52 -12.55
N ALA A 83 -0.18 16.62 -11.91
CA ALA A 83 0.36 17.97 -12.03
C ALA A 83 0.30 18.56 -13.45
N VAL A 84 -0.13 17.80 -14.45
CA VAL A 84 -0.31 18.20 -15.85
C VAL A 84 -1.60 17.59 -16.41
N PRO A 85 -2.17 18.13 -17.49
CA PRO A 85 -3.27 17.48 -18.20
C PRO A 85 -2.91 16.06 -18.62
N MET A 86 -3.88 15.15 -18.58
CA MET A 86 -3.69 13.73 -18.89
C MET A 86 -3.10 13.51 -20.30
N GLU A 87 -3.45 14.36 -21.27
CA GLU A 87 -2.91 14.34 -22.64
C GLU A 87 -1.41 14.63 -22.68
N VAL A 88 -0.94 15.54 -21.81
CA VAL A 88 0.49 15.86 -21.69
C VAL A 88 1.23 14.69 -21.08
N ASP A 89 0.70 14.10 -19.99
CA ASP A 89 1.29 12.91 -19.39
C ASP A 89 1.37 11.74 -20.37
N ALA A 90 0.32 11.52 -21.19
CA ALA A 90 0.31 10.50 -22.22
C ALA A 90 1.37 10.75 -23.29
N ALA A 91 1.57 12.01 -23.71
CA ALA A 91 2.58 12.37 -24.71
C ALA A 91 4.01 12.15 -24.19
N GLU A 92 4.30 12.58 -22.97
CA GLU A 92 5.59 12.38 -22.32
C GLU A 92 5.89 10.89 -22.07
N THR A 93 4.89 10.12 -21.61
CA THR A 93 5.01 8.67 -21.44
C THR A 93 5.25 7.96 -22.78
N ARG A 94 4.57 8.39 -23.87
CA ARG A 94 4.78 7.89 -25.22
C ARG A 94 6.23 8.02 -25.67
N GLU A 95 6.86 9.16 -25.44
CA GLU A 95 8.27 9.39 -25.81
C GLU A 95 9.21 8.40 -25.09
N VAL A 96 8.91 8.09 -23.82
CA VAL A 96 9.70 7.09 -23.08
C VAL A 96 9.48 5.70 -23.67
N LEU A 97 8.21 5.31 -23.92
CA LEU A 97 7.89 4.00 -24.49
C LEU A 97 8.56 3.78 -25.85
N GLN A 98 8.57 4.81 -26.72
CA GLN A 98 9.24 4.73 -28.02
C GLN A 98 10.76 4.51 -27.90
N ARG A 99 11.41 5.08 -26.88
CA ARG A 99 12.85 4.91 -26.64
C ARG A 99 13.23 3.54 -26.12
N ILE A 100 12.33 2.87 -25.38
CA ILE A 100 12.59 1.56 -24.76
C ILE A 100 11.93 0.40 -25.54
N ALA A 101 11.19 0.69 -26.62
CA ALA A 101 10.48 -0.31 -27.42
C ALA A 101 11.41 -1.45 -27.91
N PRO A 102 10.86 -2.66 -28.13
CA PRO A 102 9.45 -3.04 -28.00
C PRO A 102 9.03 -3.29 -26.54
N VAL A 103 7.88 -2.73 -26.12
CA VAL A 103 7.32 -2.92 -24.77
C VAL A 103 6.26 -4.03 -24.82
N GLU A 104 6.43 -5.06 -24.01
CA GLU A 104 5.49 -6.17 -23.90
C GLU A 104 4.29 -5.78 -23.03
N CYS A 105 4.55 -5.19 -21.86
CA CYS A 105 3.50 -4.84 -20.92
C CYS A 105 3.72 -3.42 -20.37
N LEU A 106 2.66 -2.63 -20.33
CA LEU A 106 2.59 -1.36 -19.62
C LEU A 106 1.75 -1.54 -18.35
N VAL A 107 2.41 -1.51 -17.20
CA VAL A 107 1.75 -1.47 -15.89
C VAL A 107 1.39 -0.04 -15.56
N VAL A 108 0.15 0.19 -15.14
CA VAL A 108 -0.39 1.52 -14.77
C VAL A 108 -0.93 1.46 -13.36
N ASP A 109 -0.40 2.29 -12.48
CA ASP A 109 -0.85 2.40 -11.10
C ASP A 109 -0.94 3.88 -10.69
N HIS A 110 -2.05 4.54 -11.09
CA HIS A 110 -2.25 5.96 -10.82
C HIS A 110 -3.73 6.34 -10.92
N TYR A 111 -4.29 6.94 -9.87
CA TYR A 111 -5.72 7.26 -9.81
C TYR A 111 -6.17 8.35 -10.80
N GLY A 112 -5.28 9.20 -11.26
CA GLY A 112 -5.56 10.24 -12.27
C GLY A 112 -5.54 9.75 -13.72
N LEU A 113 -5.29 8.44 -13.97
CA LEU A 113 -5.25 7.88 -15.33
C LEU A 113 -6.46 6.99 -15.57
N ASP A 114 -6.98 7.00 -16.80
CA ASP A 114 -8.19 6.28 -17.21
C ASP A 114 -8.05 5.69 -18.62
N CYS A 115 -9.16 5.13 -19.14
CA CYS A 115 -9.20 4.53 -20.47
C CYS A 115 -8.75 5.48 -21.58
N GLY A 116 -8.97 6.79 -21.47
CA GLY A 116 -8.57 7.76 -22.48
C GLY A 116 -7.03 7.89 -22.58
N TRP A 117 -6.35 7.80 -21.46
CA TRP A 117 -4.88 7.76 -21.41
C TRP A 117 -4.35 6.42 -21.95
N GLU A 118 -4.93 5.31 -21.53
CA GLU A 118 -4.52 3.96 -21.93
C GLU A 118 -4.67 3.75 -23.43
N GLN A 119 -5.79 4.18 -24.03
CA GLN A 119 -6.04 4.11 -25.46
C GLN A 119 -5.00 4.87 -26.31
N ARG A 120 -4.47 5.99 -25.79
CA ARG A 120 -3.42 6.76 -26.47
C ARG A 120 -2.09 6.01 -26.54
N LEU A 121 -1.84 5.09 -25.59
CA LEU A 121 -0.58 4.33 -25.48
C LEU A 121 -0.72 2.88 -25.99
N ARG A 122 -1.93 2.38 -26.12
CA ARG A 122 -2.24 1.03 -26.61
C ARG A 122 -1.46 0.63 -27.88
N PRO A 123 -1.28 1.48 -28.91
CA PRO A 123 -0.53 1.10 -30.12
C PRO A 123 0.97 0.82 -29.90
N LEU A 124 1.53 1.18 -28.74
CA LEU A 124 2.95 1.08 -28.44
C LEU A 124 3.31 -0.15 -27.60
N VAL A 125 2.32 -0.85 -27.05
CA VAL A 125 2.50 -1.95 -26.12
C VAL A 125 1.64 -3.14 -26.51
N LYS A 126 2.03 -4.35 -26.11
CA LYS A 126 1.22 -5.54 -26.41
C LYS A 126 0.09 -5.71 -25.41
N GLU A 127 0.34 -5.41 -24.15
CA GLU A 127 -0.61 -5.62 -23.04
C GLU A 127 -0.59 -4.43 -22.09
N ILE A 128 -1.75 -4.04 -21.55
CA ILE A 128 -1.89 -3.04 -20.50
C ILE A 128 -2.39 -3.73 -19.23
N PHE A 129 -1.65 -3.56 -18.15
CA PHE A 129 -1.96 -4.08 -16.84
C PHE A 129 -2.23 -2.92 -15.87
N VAL A 130 -3.47 -2.76 -15.44
CA VAL A 130 -3.90 -1.73 -14.50
C VAL A 130 -3.94 -2.27 -13.08
N ILE A 131 -3.38 -1.52 -12.13
CA ILE A 131 -3.63 -1.71 -10.70
C ILE A 131 -4.57 -0.59 -10.27
N ASP A 132 -5.80 -0.96 -9.92
CA ASP A 132 -6.84 -0.03 -9.47
C ASP A 132 -7.62 -0.63 -8.30
N ASP A 133 -8.07 0.23 -7.39
CA ASP A 133 -8.88 -0.17 -6.23
C ASP A 133 -10.02 0.83 -5.93
N LEU A 134 -10.22 1.80 -6.83
CA LEU A 134 -11.31 2.75 -6.73
C LEU A 134 -12.59 2.28 -7.43
N ALA A 135 -12.47 1.57 -8.56
CA ALA A 135 -13.58 1.12 -9.39
C ALA A 135 -14.57 2.26 -9.75
N ASN A 136 -14.07 3.46 -10.01
CA ASN A 136 -14.86 4.67 -10.24
C ASN A 136 -14.69 5.28 -11.63
N ARG A 137 -13.88 4.64 -12.49
CA ARG A 137 -13.59 5.08 -13.86
C ARG A 137 -13.35 3.88 -14.77
N SER A 138 -13.51 4.08 -16.08
CA SER A 138 -13.28 3.03 -17.07
C SER A 138 -11.80 2.86 -17.39
N HIS A 139 -11.41 1.64 -17.78
CA HIS A 139 -10.06 1.27 -18.20
C HIS A 139 -10.08 0.52 -19.52
N ASP A 140 -9.09 0.76 -20.38
CA ASP A 140 -8.79 -0.03 -21.59
C ASP A 140 -7.59 -0.93 -21.32
N CYS A 141 -7.80 -1.99 -20.53
CA CYS A 141 -6.74 -2.88 -20.07
C CYS A 141 -7.02 -4.35 -20.39
N ASP A 142 -5.95 -5.15 -20.45
CA ASP A 142 -6.00 -6.60 -20.64
C ASP A 142 -6.00 -7.34 -19.30
N ILE A 143 -5.41 -6.71 -18.28
CA ILE A 143 -5.35 -7.22 -16.90
C ILE A 143 -5.71 -6.07 -15.94
N LEU A 144 -6.52 -6.37 -14.95
CA LEU A 144 -6.76 -5.47 -13.82
C LEU A 144 -6.55 -6.21 -12.50
N LEU A 145 -5.79 -5.59 -11.62
CA LEU A 145 -5.56 -6.04 -10.24
C LEU A 145 -6.21 -5.06 -9.26
N ASP A 146 -7.17 -5.56 -8.49
CA ASP A 146 -7.64 -4.95 -7.26
C ASP A 146 -7.34 -5.90 -6.09
N GLN A 147 -6.27 -5.61 -5.36
CA GLN A 147 -5.81 -6.45 -4.26
C GLN A 147 -6.63 -6.29 -2.97
N ASN A 148 -7.62 -5.41 -2.97
CA ASN A 148 -8.39 -5.09 -1.78
C ASN A 148 -9.56 -6.06 -1.57
N PHE A 149 -10.00 -6.15 -0.31
CA PHE A 149 -11.17 -6.91 0.05
C PHE A 149 -12.41 -6.04 -0.06
N TYR A 150 -13.34 -6.47 -0.92
CA TYR A 150 -14.68 -5.92 -1.01
C TYR A 150 -15.68 -7.07 -1.07
N ARG A 151 -16.84 -6.92 -0.44
CA ARG A 151 -17.88 -7.96 -0.44
C ARG A 151 -18.39 -8.25 -1.84
N ASP A 152 -18.64 -7.21 -2.61
CA ASP A 152 -19.18 -7.27 -3.96
C ASP A 152 -18.09 -7.13 -5.04
N ARG A 153 -16.84 -7.53 -4.74
CA ARG A 153 -15.68 -7.38 -5.63
C ARG A 153 -15.95 -7.85 -7.06
N GLU A 154 -16.73 -8.91 -7.23
CA GLU A 154 -17.06 -9.47 -8.56
C GLU A 154 -17.89 -8.50 -9.43
N LYS A 155 -18.57 -7.51 -8.81
CA LYS A 155 -19.40 -6.54 -9.50
C LYS A 155 -18.72 -5.20 -9.73
N ARG A 156 -17.63 -4.91 -9.01
CA ARG A 156 -17.01 -3.57 -8.98
C ARG A 156 -16.60 -3.06 -10.35
N TYR A 157 -16.08 -3.94 -11.22
CA TYR A 157 -15.54 -3.57 -12.53
C TYR A 157 -16.49 -3.90 -13.71
N ILE A 158 -17.75 -4.27 -13.43
CA ILE A 158 -18.75 -4.51 -14.49
C ILE A 158 -18.99 -3.22 -15.26
N GLY A 159 -18.72 -3.24 -16.57
CA GLY A 159 -18.85 -2.07 -17.45
C GLY A 159 -17.71 -1.06 -17.38
N LEU A 160 -16.74 -1.26 -16.50
CA LEU A 160 -15.55 -0.41 -16.36
C LEU A 160 -14.33 -0.94 -17.11
N VAL A 161 -14.34 -2.21 -17.53
CA VAL A 161 -13.24 -2.82 -18.26
C VAL A 161 -13.75 -3.58 -19.49
N PRO A 162 -12.88 -3.85 -20.49
CA PRO A 162 -13.24 -4.71 -21.63
C PRO A 162 -13.67 -6.11 -21.16
N LYS A 163 -14.62 -6.73 -21.87
CA LYS A 163 -15.11 -8.09 -21.53
C LYS A 163 -14.00 -9.16 -21.52
N ALA A 164 -12.93 -8.96 -22.27
CA ALA A 164 -11.79 -9.86 -22.34
C ALA A 164 -10.75 -9.60 -21.24
N CYS A 165 -10.91 -8.55 -20.42
CA CYS A 165 -10.00 -8.21 -19.35
C CYS A 165 -9.96 -9.32 -18.28
N ARG A 166 -8.75 -9.74 -17.92
CA ARG A 166 -8.52 -10.69 -16.83
C ARG A 166 -8.51 -9.94 -15.49
N LEU A 167 -9.45 -10.28 -14.60
CA LEU A 167 -9.61 -9.64 -13.31
C LEU A 167 -8.95 -10.47 -12.20
N PHE A 168 -8.09 -9.83 -11.42
CA PHE A 168 -7.48 -10.37 -10.21
C PHE A 168 -7.99 -9.57 -9.01
N LEU A 169 -9.04 -10.07 -8.36
CA LEU A 169 -9.80 -9.34 -7.35
C LEU A 169 -9.64 -9.98 -5.97
N GLY A 170 -9.22 -9.19 -5.00
CA GLY A 170 -9.15 -9.58 -3.60
C GLY A 170 -7.74 -9.82 -3.06
N PRO A 171 -7.61 -9.99 -1.72
CA PRO A 171 -6.34 -10.03 -1.01
C PRO A 171 -5.46 -11.25 -1.33
N GLN A 172 -6.03 -12.31 -1.92
CA GLN A 172 -5.25 -13.43 -2.44
C GLN A 172 -4.30 -13.03 -3.57
N HIS A 173 -4.49 -11.85 -4.15
CA HIS A 173 -3.65 -11.27 -5.20
C HIS A 173 -2.76 -10.13 -4.68
N ALA A 174 -2.68 -9.95 -3.35
CA ALA A 174 -1.90 -8.87 -2.76
C ALA A 174 -0.42 -8.95 -3.15
N LEU A 175 0.13 -7.79 -3.50
CA LEU A 175 1.54 -7.63 -3.84
C LEU A 175 2.36 -7.52 -2.54
N LEU A 176 2.69 -8.66 -1.94
CA LEU A 176 3.49 -8.72 -0.72
C LEU A 176 4.98 -8.84 -1.07
N ARG A 177 5.81 -8.10 -0.35
CA ARG A 177 7.28 -8.12 -0.46
C ARG A 177 7.85 -9.44 0.04
N GLN A 178 8.99 -9.87 -0.48
CA GLN A 178 9.63 -11.16 -0.15
C GLN A 178 9.89 -11.33 1.36
N GLU A 179 10.18 -10.24 2.07
CA GLU A 179 10.40 -10.25 3.52
C GLU A 179 9.21 -10.79 4.32
N PHE A 180 7.96 -10.59 3.83
CA PHE A 180 6.76 -11.11 4.49
C PHE A 180 6.66 -12.63 4.40
N TYR A 181 7.05 -13.24 3.27
CA TYR A 181 7.09 -14.69 3.12
C TYR A 181 8.14 -15.30 4.05
N GLN A 182 9.32 -14.66 4.17
CA GLN A 182 10.36 -15.09 5.08
C GLN A 182 9.92 -14.96 6.54
N ALA A 183 9.25 -13.87 6.90
CA ALA A 183 8.71 -13.66 8.25
C ALA A 183 7.61 -14.67 8.58
N GLN A 184 6.73 -14.99 7.62
CA GLN A 184 5.66 -15.99 7.81
C GLN A 184 6.23 -17.39 8.06
N ALA A 185 7.28 -17.79 7.35
CA ALA A 185 7.91 -19.10 7.53
C ALA A 185 8.47 -19.31 8.95
N ASN A 186 8.81 -18.23 9.64
CA ASN A 186 9.37 -18.23 11.01
C ASN A 186 8.40 -17.65 12.06
N LEU A 187 7.12 -17.55 11.73
CA LEU A 187 6.13 -16.88 12.57
C LEU A 187 5.89 -17.66 13.88
N ARG A 188 6.09 -16.99 15.01
CA ARG A 188 5.75 -17.56 16.31
C ARG A 188 4.22 -17.73 16.46
N GLN A 189 3.81 -18.74 17.18
CA GLN A 189 2.41 -18.86 17.57
C GLN A 189 2.06 -17.78 18.61
N ARG A 190 1.05 -16.96 18.32
CA ARG A 190 0.48 -16.00 19.27
C ARG A 190 -0.44 -16.72 20.25
N ASP A 191 -0.31 -16.40 21.55
CA ASP A 191 -1.01 -17.10 22.65
C ASP A 191 -2.11 -16.25 23.30
N GLY A 192 -2.51 -15.16 22.64
CA GLY A 192 -3.53 -14.23 23.14
C GLY A 192 -3.03 -13.24 24.21
N LYS A 193 -1.76 -13.29 24.60
CA LYS A 193 -1.20 -12.32 25.54
C LYS A 193 -0.64 -11.11 24.80
N LEU A 194 -1.01 -9.92 25.22
CA LEU A 194 -0.50 -8.67 24.69
C LEU A 194 0.84 -8.31 25.35
N ARG A 195 1.93 -8.50 24.63
CA ARG A 195 3.29 -8.15 25.08
C ARG A 195 3.94 -7.09 24.21
N ARG A 196 3.51 -7.01 22.94
CA ARG A 196 4.11 -6.11 21.96
C ARG A 196 3.07 -5.52 21.02
N ILE A 197 3.05 -4.19 20.93
CA ILE A 197 2.18 -3.43 20.03
C ILE A 197 3.05 -2.76 18.97
N LEU A 198 2.59 -2.82 17.71
CA LEU A 198 3.18 -2.08 16.61
C LEU A 198 2.27 -0.91 16.23
N VAL A 199 2.82 0.29 16.18
CA VAL A 199 2.14 1.52 15.73
C VAL A 199 2.73 1.96 14.42
N PHE A 200 1.92 1.92 13.33
CA PHE A 200 2.35 2.38 12.00
C PHE A 200 1.18 2.84 11.15
N TYR A 201 1.13 4.13 10.83
CA TYR A 201 0.08 4.76 10.02
C TYR A 201 0.55 5.16 8.60
N GLY A 202 1.61 4.51 8.10
CA GLY A 202 2.12 4.72 6.74
C GLY A 202 3.29 5.70 6.65
N GLY A 203 3.62 6.09 5.41
CA GLY A 203 4.83 6.85 5.12
C GLY A 203 4.80 8.30 5.60
N SER A 204 3.65 8.96 5.49
CA SER A 204 3.51 10.41 5.77
C SER A 204 2.73 10.72 7.05
N ASP A 205 1.71 9.92 7.36
CA ASP A 205 0.81 10.13 8.53
C ASP A 205 0.39 11.61 8.71
N GLN A 206 -0.20 12.18 7.65
CA GLN A 206 -0.57 13.59 7.62
C GLN A 206 -1.60 13.97 8.69
N THR A 207 -2.44 13.03 9.09
CA THR A 207 -3.50 13.22 10.09
C THR A 207 -3.00 13.16 11.53
N GLY A 208 -1.76 12.68 11.77
CA GLY A 208 -1.14 12.61 13.10
C GLY A 208 -1.64 11.44 13.97
N GLU A 209 -2.08 10.38 13.33
CA GLU A 209 -2.62 9.22 14.03
C GLU A 209 -1.58 8.48 14.88
N THR A 210 -0.30 8.55 14.50
CA THR A 210 0.79 7.98 15.32
C THR A 210 0.86 8.65 16.70
N GLU A 211 0.81 9.98 16.76
CA GLU A 211 0.83 10.72 18.05
C GLU A 211 -0.44 10.43 18.87
N LYS A 212 -1.59 10.36 18.19
CA LYS A 212 -2.89 10.01 18.78
C LYS A 212 -2.85 8.61 19.40
N ALA A 213 -2.29 7.63 18.70
CA ALA A 213 -2.14 6.26 19.19
C ALA A 213 -1.21 6.18 20.39
N ILE A 214 -0.05 6.86 20.37
CA ILE A 214 0.85 6.95 21.53
C ILE A 214 0.11 7.53 22.73
N THR A 215 -0.61 8.64 22.54
CA THR A 215 -1.38 9.30 23.60
C THR A 215 -2.42 8.36 24.21
N GLY A 216 -3.13 7.59 23.37
CA GLY A 216 -4.10 6.57 23.82
C GLY A 216 -3.43 5.46 24.65
N LEU A 217 -2.31 4.92 24.17
CA LEU A 217 -1.58 3.85 24.84
C LEU A 217 -1.02 4.30 26.20
N LEU A 218 -0.54 5.53 26.32
CA LEU A 218 -0.03 6.08 27.58
C LEU A 218 -1.09 6.15 28.68
N LYS A 219 -2.38 6.29 28.34
CA LYS A 219 -3.48 6.30 29.30
C LYS A 219 -3.71 4.93 29.96
N LEU A 220 -3.26 3.85 29.35
CA LEU A 220 -3.53 2.48 29.81
C LEU A 220 -2.55 1.95 30.84
N HIS A 221 -1.42 2.64 31.09
CA HIS A 221 -0.40 2.18 32.04
C HIS A 221 -0.04 0.70 31.86
N LEU A 222 0.54 0.35 30.70
CA LEU A 222 0.92 -1.01 30.30
C LEU A 222 2.44 -1.27 30.51
N PRO A 223 2.94 -1.40 31.74
CA PRO A 223 4.39 -1.42 32.01
C PRO A 223 5.12 -2.66 31.49
N ALA A 224 4.38 -3.74 31.20
CA ALA A 224 4.91 -4.99 30.66
C ALA A 224 4.77 -5.11 29.13
N VAL A 225 4.20 -4.10 28.46
CA VAL A 225 3.98 -4.09 27.00
C VAL A 225 5.06 -3.24 26.35
N HIS A 226 5.72 -3.79 25.36
CA HIS A 226 6.64 -3.06 24.49
C HIS A 226 5.87 -2.45 23.30
N VAL A 227 6.15 -1.21 22.96
CA VAL A 227 5.50 -0.50 21.86
C VAL A 227 6.54 -0.07 20.85
N ASP A 228 6.50 -0.69 19.65
CA ASP A 228 7.29 -0.23 18.51
C ASP A 228 6.51 0.84 17.76
N VAL A 229 7.08 2.01 17.59
CA VAL A 229 6.47 3.12 16.87
C VAL A 229 7.30 3.42 15.63
N ILE A 230 6.70 3.23 14.46
CA ILE A 230 7.37 3.49 13.19
C ILE A 230 6.89 4.82 12.63
N ALA A 231 7.83 5.74 12.38
CA ALA A 231 7.61 6.91 11.54
C ALA A 231 8.17 6.65 10.14
N GLY A 232 7.35 6.89 9.12
CA GLY A 232 7.78 6.80 7.73
C GLY A 232 8.67 7.96 7.30
N GLY A 233 9.39 7.81 6.19
CA GLY A 233 10.37 8.79 5.73
C GLY A 233 9.81 10.17 5.36
N SER A 234 8.51 10.26 5.05
CA SER A 234 7.81 11.50 4.71
C SER A 234 6.99 12.07 5.88
N ASN A 235 7.14 11.52 7.09
CA ASN A 235 6.38 11.98 8.25
C ASN A 235 6.99 13.27 8.82
N ALA A 236 6.32 14.41 8.62
CA ALA A 236 6.76 15.71 9.09
C ALA A 236 6.83 15.82 10.64
N ARG A 237 6.16 14.91 11.37
CA ARG A 237 6.13 14.87 12.83
C ARG A 237 7.12 13.87 13.44
N SER A 238 8.04 13.31 12.64
CA SER A 238 8.96 12.26 13.06
C SER A 238 9.78 12.62 14.32
N GLU A 239 10.24 13.87 14.45
CA GLU A 239 10.97 14.35 15.64
C GLU A 239 10.08 14.46 16.88
N THR A 240 8.84 14.89 16.74
CA THR A 240 7.86 14.92 17.85
C THR A 240 7.56 13.51 18.33
N ILE A 241 7.33 12.58 17.40
CA ILE A 241 7.08 11.17 17.70
C ILE A 241 8.29 10.55 18.41
N ARG A 242 9.51 10.85 17.94
CA ARG A 242 10.74 10.40 18.59
C ARG A 242 10.83 10.88 20.04
N ALA A 243 10.63 12.18 20.26
CA ALA A 243 10.68 12.77 21.59
C ALA A 243 9.61 12.20 22.54
N LEU A 244 8.42 11.84 22.03
CA LEU A 244 7.38 11.16 22.80
C LEU A 244 7.83 9.76 23.22
N CYS A 245 8.40 8.99 22.30
CA CYS A 245 8.89 7.64 22.60
C CYS A 245 10.04 7.65 23.61
N GLU A 246 11.03 8.54 23.45
CA GLU A 246 12.19 8.65 24.35
C GLU A 246 11.80 9.01 25.80
N LYS A 247 10.73 9.80 25.98
CA LYS A 247 10.23 10.18 27.30
C LYS A 247 9.46 9.06 28.01
N ASN A 248 9.03 8.02 27.29
CA ASN A 248 8.14 7.01 27.82
C ASN A 248 8.79 5.62 27.78
N LYS A 249 9.06 5.06 28.95
CA LYS A 249 9.65 3.72 29.06
C LYS A 249 8.72 2.67 28.42
N GLY A 250 9.30 1.78 27.61
CA GLY A 250 8.55 0.73 26.88
C GLY A 250 8.19 1.11 25.45
N PHE A 251 8.37 2.38 25.05
CA PHE A 251 8.20 2.83 23.67
C PHE A 251 9.56 2.86 22.97
N GLN A 252 9.62 2.25 21.77
CA GLN A 252 10.80 2.28 20.92
C GLN A 252 10.46 2.95 19.60
N TYR A 253 11.18 4.02 19.28
CA TYR A 253 11.06 4.74 18.03
C TYR A 253 11.89 4.07 16.93
N HIS A 254 11.28 3.96 15.75
CA HIS A 254 11.92 3.50 14.53
C HIS A 254 11.65 4.49 13.40
N PHE A 255 12.65 4.79 12.60
CA PHE A 255 12.53 5.70 11.45
C PHE A 255 12.84 4.96 10.16
N GLN A 256 11.92 5.01 9.21
CA GLN A 256 12.10 4.51 7.85
C GLN A 256 12.72 3.08 7.80
N VAL A 257 12.09 2.14 8.53
CA VAL A 257 12.59 0.77 8.67
C VAL A 257 12.56 -0.01 7.37
N THR A 258 13.52 -0.92 7.21
CA THR A 258 13.57 -1.90 6.11
C THR A 258 13.08 -3.29 6.53
N ASN A 259 12.91 -3.53 7.84
CA ASN A 259 12.54 -4.83 8.43
C ASN A 259 11.12 -4.82 9.06
N ILE A 260 10.16 -4.15 8.41
CA ILE A 260 8.80 -4.02 8.96
C ILE A 260 8.10 -5.38 9.11
N ALA A 261 8.37 -6.35 8.24
CA ALA A 261 7.81 -7.69 8.31
C ALA A 261 8.25 -8.41 9.61
N GLU A 262 9.49 -8.24 10.03
CA GLU A 262 10.00 -8.77 11.30
C GLU A 262 9.31 -8.12 12.50
N LEU A 263 9.18 -6.78 12.52
CA LEU A 263 8.47 -6.07 13.58
C LEU A 263 7.00 -6.49 13.67
N MET A 264 6.33 -6.69 12.52
CA MET A 264 4.95 -7.21 12.48
C MET A 264 4.86 -8.65 12.98
N ALA A 265 5.83 -9.51 12.64
CA ALA A 265 5.86 -10.90 13.12
C ALA A 265 6.04 -11.00 14.64
N LEU A 266 6.79 -10.06 15.22
CA LEU A 266 7.02 -9.98 16.67
C LEU A 266 5.84 -9.36 17.43
N ALA A 267 4.99 -8.56 16.80
CA ALA A 267 3.86 -7.89 17.44
C ALA A 267 2.70 -8.86 17.75
N ASP A 268 1.92 -8.54 18.78
CA ASP A 268 0.68 -9.21 19.15
C ASP A 268 -0.56 -8.45 18.67
N LEU A 269 -0.42 -7.13 18.49
CA LEU A 269 -1.46 -6.21 18.03
C LEU A 269 -0.81 -5.10 17.21
N SER A 270 -1.49 -4.62 16.19
CA SER A 270 -1.10 -3.42 15.44
C SER A 270 -2.14 -2.31 15.58
N LEU A 271 -1.66 -1.06 15.65
CA LEU A 271 -2.46 0.15 15.45
C LEU A 271 -2.01 0.77 14.13
N GLY A 272 -2.93 1.05 13.21
CA GLY A 272 -2.52 1.52 11.89
C GLY A 272 -3.63 1.95 10.96
N ALA A 273 -3.27 2.34 9.75
CA ALA A 273 -4.19 2.77 8.71
C ALA A 273 -4.76 1.61 7.88
N GLY A 274 -5.87 1.88 7.17
CA GLY A 274 -6.57 0.94 6.29
C GLY A 274 -6.00 0.80 4.88
N GLY A 275 -4.71 1.11 4.67
CA GLY A 275 -4.04 1.02 3.37
C GLY A 275 -3.51 -0.39 3.05
N THR A 276 -2.58 -0.47 2.10
CA THR A 276 -1.95 -1.72 1.62
C THR A 276 -1.32 -2.57 2.72
N THR A 277 -0.85 -1.95 3.81
CA THR A 277 -0.32 -2.61 5.01
C THR A 277 -1.32 -3.54 5.69
N THR A 278 -2.61 -3.39 5.42
CA THR A 278 -3.65 -4.30 5.91
C THR A 278 -3.38 -5.73 5.46
N TRP A 279 -2.98 -5.94 4.21
CA TRP A 279 -2.70 -7.27 3.67
C TRP A 279 -1.42 -7.86 4.21
N GLU A 280 -0.42 -7.03 4.50
CA GLU A 280 0.83 -7.41 5.17
C GLU A 280 0.53 -7.93 6.60
N ARG A 281 -0.32 -7.22 7.35
CA ARG A 281 -0.76 -7.64 8.69
C ARG A 281 -1.60 -8.93 8.64
N CYS A 282 -2.58 -8.99 7.75
CA CYS A 282 -3.43 -10.17 7.57
C CYS A 282 -2.61 -11.40 7.17
N PHE A 283 -1.63 -11.25 6.27
CA PHE A 283 -0.75 -12.34 5.85
C PHE A 283 0.08 -12.92 7.01
N LEU A 284 0.47 -12.10 7.97
CA LEU A 284 1.16 -12.53 9.19
C LEU A 284 0.20 -12.88 10.35
N GLY A 285 -1.12 -12.88 10.11
CA GLY A 285 -2.11 -13.10 11.16
C GLY A 285 -2.00 -12.11 12.33
N LEU A 286 -1.57 -10.87 12.05
CA LEU A 286 -1.44 -9.82 13.06
C LEU A 286 -2.73 -9.03 13.15
N PRO A 287 -3.48 -9.15 14.29
CA PRO A 287 -4.69 -8.38 14.49
C PRO A 287 -4.39 -6.89 14.50
N ALA A 288 -5.29 -6.10 13.94
CA ALA A 288 -5.09 -4.67 13.82
C ALA A 288 -6.33 -3.86 14.19
N ILE A 289 -6.14 -2.86 15.04
CA ILE A 289 -7.08 -1.77 15.24
C ILE A 289 -6.73 -0.71 14.18
N VAL A 290 -7.73 -0.33 13.38
CA VAL A 290 -7.52 0.46 12.17
C VAL A 290 -8.34 1.74 12.22
N THR A 291 -7.71 2.86 11.84
CA THR A 291 -8.35 4.14 11.56
C THR A 291 -8.22 4.44 10.06
N ALA A 292 -9.30 4.82 9.38
CA ALA A 292 -9.22 5.29 8.01
C ALA A 292 -8.66 6.70 7.97
N ILE A 293 -7.54 6.89 7.28
CA ILE A 293 -6.82 8.18 7.18
C ILE A 293 -7.06 8.90 5.85
N ALA A 294 -7.81 8.27 4.94
CA ALA A 294 -8.19 8.82 3.64
C ALA A 294 -9.55 8.26 3.21
N ASP A 295 -10.28 9.01 2.38
CA ASP A 295 -11.65 8.65 1.99
C ASP A 295 -11.72 7.33 1.19
N ASN A 296 -10.71 7.02 0.39
CA ASN A 296 -10.61 5.74 -0.34
C ASN A 296 -10.40 4.52 0.58
N GLN A 297 -10.16 4.73 1.88
CA GLN A 297 -10.04 3.65 2.86
C GLN A 297 -11.35 3.33 3.59
N LEU A 298 -12.40 4.17 3.45
CA LEU A 298 -13.63 4.02 4.23
C LEU A 298 -14.35 2.72 3.90
N GLU A 299 -14.66 2.47 2.63
CA GLU A 299 -15.38 1.28 2.18
C GLU A 299 -14.60 -0.02 2.53
N ILE A 300 -13.31 -0.06 2.20
CA ILE A 300 -12.48 -1.23 2.49
C ILE A 300 -12.37 -1.51 3.99
N CYS A 301 -12.25 -0.47 4.84
CA CYS A 301 -12.20 -0.66 6.29
C CYS A 301 -13.51 -1.21 6.83
N GLN A 302 -14.66 -0.73 6.35
CA GLN A 302 -15.97 -1.23 6.71
C GLN A 302 -16.13 -2.70 6.31
N ASP A 303 -15.87 -3.04 5.06
CA ASP A 303 -15.98 -4.41 4.56
C ASP A 303 -15.05 -5.38 5.28
N CYS A 304 -13.80 -4.96 5.51
CA CYS A 304 -12.83 -5.77 6.27
C CYS A 304 -13.26 -5.97 7.73
N ALA A 305 -13.84 -4.96 8.37
CA ALA A 305 -14.32 -5.08 9.75
C ALA A 305 -15.51 -6.04 9.86
N GLU A 306 -16.47 -5.95 8.94
CA GLU A 306 -17.61 -6.85 8.89
C GLU A 306 -17.22 -8.31 8.57
N ALA A 307 -16.11 -8.50 7.84
CA ALA A 307 -15.50 -9.81 7.62
C ALA A 307 -14.62 -10.29 8.80
N GLY A 308 -14.45 -9.47 9.85
CA GLY A 308 -13.62 -9.80 11.02
C GLY A 308 -12.12 -9.74 10.77
N LEU A 309 -11.65 -9.15 9.65
CA LEU A 309 -10.24 -9.07 9.30
C LEU A 309 -9.49 -7.98 10.07
N ILE A 310 -10.20 -6.92 10.47
CA ILE A 310 -9.67 -5.80 11.25
C ILE A 310 -10.69 -5.34 12.27
N HIS A 311 -10.24 -4.58 13.26
CA HIS A 311 -11.11 -3.81 14.15
C HIS A 311 -11.10 -2.35 13.70
N TYR A 312 -12.15 -1.90 13.03
CA TYR A 312 -12.26 -0.55 12.49
C TYR A 312 -12.86 0.42 13.51
N LEU A 313 -12.15 1.49 13.83
CA LEU A 313 -12.59 2.51 14.79
C LEU A 313 -13.43 3.62 14.17
N GLY A 314 -13.18 3.95 12.91
CA GLY A 314 -13.81 5.07 12.23
C GLY A 314 -12.81 5.90 11.42
N LYS A 315 -13.28 7.06 10.93
CA LYS A 315 -12.43 8.03 10.22
C LYS A 315 -11.54 8.79 11.20
N TRP A 316 -10.37 9.22 10.77
CA TRP A 316 -9.34 9.87 11.58
C TRP A 316 -9.83 11.11 12.37
N ASP A 317 -10.78 11.88 11.82
CA ASP A 317 -11.36 13.07 12.44
C ASP A 317 -12.47 12.75 13.45
N GLU A 318 -12.95 11.51 13.49
CA GLU A 318 -13.97 11.01 14.42
C GLU A 318 -13.36 10.20 15.58
N VAL A 319 -12.12 9.70 15.42
CA VAL A 319 -11.45 8.82 16.38
C VAL A 319 -10.57 9.62 17.34
N SER A 320 -10.79 9.48 18.64
CA SER A 320 -9.97 10.09 19.69
C SER A 320 -8.91 9.14 20.27
N ALA A 321 -7.96 9.68 21.00
CA ALA A 321 -7.00 8.87 21.77
C ALA A 321 -7.69 7.99 22.85
N GLU A 322 -8.82 8.46 23.39
CA GLU A 322 -9.66 7.72 24.33
C GLU A 322 -10.31 6.50 23.70
N ASP A 323 -10.75 6.62 22.43
CA ASP A 323 -11.34 5.50 21.67
C ASP A 323 -10.29 4.42 21.43
N ILE A 324 -9.08 4.81 21.03
CA ILE A 324 -7.94 3.88 20.86
C ILE A 324 -7.63 3.18 22.20
N ALA A 325 -7.55 3.94 23.29
CA ALA A 325 -7.28 3.39 24.62
C ALA A 325 -8.34 2.38 25.03
N ARG A 326 -9.62 2.74 24.89
CA ARG A 326 -10.76 1.87 25.21
C ARG A 326 -10.70 0.56 24.44
N GLU A 327 -10.39 0.63 23.15
CA GLU A 327 -10.37 -0.53 22.30
C GLU A 327 -9.18 -1.45 22.60
N VAL A 328 -7.98 -0.90 22.78
CA VAL A 328 -6.82 -1.68 23.25
C VAL A 328 -7.10 -2.34 24.60
N ALA A 329 -7.73 -1.62 25.53
CA ALA A 329 -8.11 -2.17 26.84
C ALA A 329 -9.07 -3.37 26.71
N SER A 330 -9.99 -3.34 25.73
CA SER A 330 -10.91 -4.44 25.49
C SER A 330 -10.21 -5.75 25.09
N LEU A 331 -9.04 -5.62 24.43
CA LEU A 331 -8.21 -6.73 23.94
C LEU A 331 -7.16 -7.22 24.94
N LEU A 332 -7.08 -6.64 26.14
CA LEU A 332 -6.21 -7.15 27.21
C LEU A 332 -6.65 -8.51 27.76
N GLN A 333 -7.88 -8.91 27.47
CA GLN A 333 -8.38 -10.25 27.78
C GLN A 333 -7.83 -11.26 26.77
N PRO A 334 -7.04 -12.28 27.20
CA PRO A 334 -6.37 -13.19 26.30
C PRO A 334 -7.29 -13.91 25.31
N GLN A 335 -8.52 -14.26 25.75
CA GLN A 335 -9.51 -14.92 24.89
C GLN A 335 -9.93 -14.03 23.73
N LYS A 336 -10.23 -12.76 23.99
CA LYS A 336 -10.65 -11.82 22.94
C LYS A 336 -9.54 -11.57 21.92
N LEU A 337 -8.31 -11.34 22.41
CA LEU A 337 -7.17 -11.15 21.51
C LEU A 337 -6.88 -12.40 20.69
N GLN A 338 -7.01 -13.59 21.27
CA GLN A 338 -6.82 -14.87 20.57
C GLN A 338 -7.91 -15.11 19.51
N GLU A 339 -9.17 -14.78 19.81
CA GLU A 339 -10.27 -14.86 18.84
C GLU A 339 -10.02 -13.92 17.66
N PHE A 340 -9.60 -12.69 17.94
CA PHE A 340 -9.25 -11.72 16.89
C PHE A 340 -8.05 -12.22 16.06
N GLN A 341 -7.00 -12.76 16.68
CA GLN A 341 -5.85 -13.34 15.99
C GLN A 341 -6.24 -14.46 15.01
N LYS A 342 -7.23 -15.28 15.36
CA LYS A 342 -7.72 -16.34 14.47
C LYS A 342 -8.52 -15.80 13.29
N ALA A 343 -9.31 -14.74 13.52
CA ALA A 343 -10.13 -14.13 12.48
C ALA A 343 -9.29 -13.37 11.42
N CYS A 344 -8.19 -12.73 11.85
CA CYS A 344 -7.33 -11.96 10.97
C CYS A 344 -6.51 -12.81 9.98
N TRP A 345 -6.49 -14.13 10.14
CA TRP A 345 -5.77 -15.02 9.24
C TRP A 345 -6.52 -15.11 7.91
N VAL A 346 -6.13 -14.32 6.92
CA VAL A 346 -6.54 -14.57 5.54
C VAL A 346 -5.88 -15.88 5.13
N THR A 347 -6.71 -16.94 5.20
CA THR A 347 -6.34 -18.33 4.87
C THR A 347 -5.37 -18.38 3.70
N ASN A 348 -4.34 -19.19 3.85
CA ASN A 348 -3.38 -19.67 2.84
C ASN A 348 -3.93 -19.64 1.40
N ALA A 349 -4.24 -18.46 0.91
CA ALA A 349 -4.40 -18.23 -0.49
C ALA A 349 -3.01 -18.47 -1.07
N LYS A 350 -2.82 -19.60 -1.72
CA LYS A 350 -1.77 -19.73 -2.71
C LYS A 350 -1.86 -18.44 -3.49
N ILE A 351 -0.86 -17.57 -3.33
CA ILE A 351 -0.82 -16.33 -4.08
C ILE A 351 -0.92 -16.79 -5.51
N SER A 352 -2.07 -16.50 -6.13
CA SER A 352 -2.30 -16.86 -7.52
C SER A 352 -1.23 -16.14 -8.31
N GLU A 353 -0.55 -16.84 -9.17
CA GLU A 353 0.46 -16.26 -10.03
C GLU A 353 -0.18 -15.13 -10.82
N ILE A 354 0.13 -13.91 -10.40
CA ILE A 354 -0.05 -12.74 -11.26
C ILE A 354 0.93 -12.95 -12.41
N PRO A 355 0.48 -12.84 -13.67
CA PRO A 355 1.27 -13.18 -14.83
C PRO A 355 2.62 -12.48 -14.90
#